data_93d2cb8fe7d353ca8d30233c116da22e
#
_entry.id   93d2cb8fe7d353ca8d30233c116da22e
#
_cell.length_a   1.000
_cell.length_b   1.000
_cell.length_c   1.000
_cell.angle_alpha   90.00
_cell.angle_beta   90.00
_cell.angle_gamma   90.00
#
_symmetry.space_group_name_H-M   'P 1'
#
loop_
_entity.id
_entity.type
_entity.pdbx_description
1 polymer ?
#
loop_
_entity_poly.entity_id
_entity_poly.type
_entity_poly.pdbx_seq_one_letter_code
_entity_poly.pdbx_strand_id
1 'polypeptide(L)'
;MEKAILLGAIVRFCLGLFSRLADRSPITAPMVFVGVGLLFGPLGLGVFAVEMNTTVVSVIAEITLVLVLFVGASVIDVRSLLKGYKIPVRLLFIGLPLTMFLGAIIARQFFPGMNPWLLTMMAFILSPTDAALGQAVVESEDVPRKTRDSIAVESGLNDGIALPPILACMSVLSASAGAHLATGYWAKFALEHIVLAPVVGGGVGWLGGVLVDRASKRGWMNPTFQRLTSIALAILVYAIAEALGGNGFIAAFFGGLLLGTKTPEVRKQVQAFGDTEGQQLMLFVFLIFGLVMVCLLYTSPSPRDLN
;
A
#
# COMPACT_ATOMS: atom_id res chain seq x y z
N MET A 1 -19.48 12.69 -10.89
CA MET A 1 -19.36 11.44 -10.10
C MET A 1 -19.98 10.25 -10.83
N GLU A 2 -21.24 10.30 -11.25
CA GLU A 2 -21.95 9.20 -11.94
C GLU A 2 -21.21 8.65 -13.17
N LYS A 3 -20.72 9.52 -14.05
CA LYS A 3 -19.97 9.12 -15.26
C LYS A 3 -18.68 8.35 -14.93
N ALA A 4 -17.97 8.71 -13.83
CA ALA A 4 -16.75 8.02 -13.42
C ALA A 4 -17.06 6.63 -12.86
N ILE A 5 -18.14 6.50 -12.11
CA ILE A 5 -18.65 5.20 -11.61
C ILE A 5 -19.06 4.32 -12.81
N LEU A 6 -19.78 4.87 -13.77
CA LEU A 6 -20.18 4.16 -14.98
C LEU A 6 -18.96 3.68 -15.78
N LEU A 7 -17.97 4.54 -15.98
CA LEU A 7 -16.74 4.18 -16.68
C LEU A 7 -15.98 3.06 -15.94
N GLY A 8 -15.80 3.21 -14.64
CA GLY A 8 -15.15 2.17 -13.82
C GLY A 8 -15.89 0.83 -13.88
N ALA A 9 -17.23 0.84 -13.87
CA ALA A 9 -18.05 -0.36 -14.00
C ALA A 9 -17.89 -1.01 -15.40
N ILE A 10 -17.90 -0.23 -16.47
CA ILE A 10 -17.71 -0.72 -17.85
C ILE A 10 -16.33 -1.35 -18.00
N VAL A 11 -15.27 -0.66 -17.58
CA VAL A 11 -13.89 -1.17 -17.67
C VAL A 11 -13.75 -2.48 -16.92
N ARG A 12 -14.30 -2.55 -15.70
CA ARG A 12 -14.26 -3.75 -14.89
C ARG A 12 -15.04 -4.90 -15.53
N PHE A 13 -16.23 -4.64 -16.05
CA PHE A 13 -17.02 -5.64 -16.74
C PHE A 13 -16.28 -6.20 -17.96
N CYS A 14 -15.69 -5.32 -18.79
CA CYS A 14 -14.89 -5.74 -19.94
C CYS A 14 -13.67 -6.57 -19.52
N LEU A 15 -12.91 -6.11 -18.50
CA LEU A 15 -11.77 -6.88 -17.97
C LEU A 15 -12.19 -8.24 -17.41
N GLY A 16 -13.33 -8.31 -16.72
CA GLY A 16 -13.87 -9.58 -16.21
C GLY A 16 -14.17 -10.57 -17.34
N LEU A 17 -14.74 -10.11 -18.45
CA LEU A 17 -15.02 -10.93 -19.63
C LEU A 17 -13.74 -11.46 -20.30
N PHE A 18 -12.67 -10.68 -20.28
CA PHE A 18 -11.39 -10.98 -20.93
C PHE A 18 -10.26 -11.33 -19.95
N SER A 19 -10.56 -11.63 -18.68
CA SER A 19 -9.58 -11.85 -17.63
C SER A 19 -8.51 -12.89 -18.00
N ARG A 20 -8.91 -14.07 -18.51
CA ARG A 20 -7.96 -15.11 -18.97
C ARG A 20 -7.05 -14.65 -20.11
N LEU A 21 -7.51 -13.73 -20.95
CA LEU A 21 -6.72 -13.17 -22.03
C LEU A 21 -5.74 -12.12 -21.49
N ALA A 22 -6.20 -11.33 -20.51
CA ALA A 22 -5.37 -10.37 -19.80
C ALA A 22 -4.23 -11.05 -19.02
N ASP A 23 -4.48 -12.18 -18.36
CA ASP A 23 -3.46 -12.95 -17.61
C ASP A 23 -2.31 -13.45 -18.52
N ARG A 24 -2.55 -13.58 -19.82
CA ARG A 24 -1.52 -13.94 -20.82
C ARG A 24 -0.82 -12.73 -21.44
N SER A 25 -1.24 -11.52 -21.10
CA SER A 25 -0.71 -10.26 -21.61
C SER A 25 0.28 -9.66 -20.61
N PRO A 26 1.30 -8.92 -21.07
CA PRO A 26 2.14 -8.12 -20.18
C PRO A 26 1.39 -6.91 -19.58
N ILE A 27 0.14 -6.66 -20.01
CA ILE A 27 -0.69 -5.54 -19.53
C ILE A 27 -1.47 -5.99 -18.30
N THR A 28 -1.15 -5.42 -17.15
CA THR A 28 -1.83 -5.72 -15.89
C THR A 28 -3.13 -4.91 -15.73
N ALA A 29 -4.07 -5.42 -14.90
CA ALA A 29 -5.31 -4.71 -14.62
C ALA A 29 -5.09 -3.26 -14.09
N PRO A 30 -4.16 -2.99 -13.17
CA PRO A 30 -3.80 -1.62 -12.77
C PRO A 30 -3.40 -0.73 -13.94
N MET A 31 -2.58 -1.22 -14.87
CA MET A 31 -2.17 -0.44 -16.07
C MET A 31 -3.37 -0.04 -16.92
N VAL A 32 -4.35 -0.93 -17.09
CA VAL A 32 -5.58 -0.63 -17.84
C VAL A 32 -6.38 0.46 -17.16
N PHE A 33 -6.55 0.37 -15.82
CA PHE A 33 -7.31 1.37 -15.06
C PHE A 33 -6.64 2.74 -15.07
N VAL A 34 -5.31 2.81 -14.90
CA VAL A 34 -4.54 4.06 -15.04
C VAL A 34 -4.66 4.60 -16.46
N GLY A 35 -4.46 3.76 -17.48
CA GLY A 35 -4.58 4.15 -18.88
C GLY A 35 -5.96 4.69 -19.26
N VAL A 36 -7.02 4.07 -18.76
CA VAL A 36 -8.40 4.55 -18.92
C VAL A 36 -8.59 5.89 -18.19
N GLY A 37 -8.08 6.02 -16.96
CA GLY A 37 -8.08 7.27 -16.22
C GLY A 37 -7.40 8.40 -17.00
N LEU A 38 -6.22 8.15 -17.55
CA LEU A 38 -5.49 9.10 -18.40
C LEU A 38 -6.26 9.46 -19.69
N LEU A 39 -6.84 8.46 -20.36
CA LEU A 39 -7.56 8.66 -21.63
C LEU A 39 -8.82 9.52 -21.46
N PHE A 40 -9.60 9.27 -20.41
CA PHE A 40 -10.85 9.98 -20.16
C PHE A 40 -10.67 11.21 -19.26
N GLY A 41 -9.50 11.38 -18.67
CA GLY A 41 -9.10 12.54 -17.88
C GLY A 41 -8.87 13.80 -18.71
N PRO A 42 -8.48 14.91 -18.05
CA PRO A 42 -8.30 16.22 -18.69
C PRO A 42 -7.27 16.26 -19.81
N LEU A 43 -6.24 15.41 -19.78
CA LEU A 43 -5.21 15.34 -20.85
C LEU A 43 -5.65 14.49 -22.05
N GLY A 44 -6.60 13.59 -21.88
CA GLY A 44 -7.12 12.76 -22.96
C GLY A 44 -8.35 13.40 -23.62
N LEU A 45 -9.48 12.71 -23.49
CA LEU A 45 -10.74 13.14 -24.10
C LEU A 45 -11.46 14.27 -23.34
N GLY A 46 -10.98 14.66 -22.16
CA GLY A 46 -11.57 15.73 -21.35
C GLY A 46 -13.02 15.46 -20.89
N VAL A 47 -13.45 14.17 -20.90
CA VAL A 47 -14.83 13.80 -20.53
C VAL A 47 -15.08 14.07 -19.06
N PHE A 48 -14.02 14.01 -18.25
CA PHE A 48 -14.03 14.29 -16.83
C PHE A 48 -13.22 15.55 -16.54
N ALA A 49 -13.90 16.70 -16.49
CA ALA A 49 -13.41 17.86 -15.77
C ALA A 49 -13.64 17.58 -14.27
N VAL A 50 -12.65 16.97 -13.62
CA VAL A 50 -12.81 16.59 -12.22
C VAL A 50 -12.32 17.75 -11.36
N GLU A 51 -13.22 18.63 -10.94
CA GLU A 51 -13.10 19.33 -9.67
C GLU A 51 -13.28 18.27 -8.56
N MET A 52 -12.23 17.44 -8.37
CA MET A 52 -12.31 16.43 -7.31
C MET A 52 -12.07 17.10 -5.98
N ASN A 53 -13.03 16.94 -5.09
CA ASN A 53 -12.82 17.23 -3.68
C ASN A 53 -11.64 16.35 -3.21
N THR A 54 -10.45 16.95 -3.11
CA THR A 54 -9.20 16.28 -2.76
C THR A 54 -9.33 15.49 -1.45
N THR A 55 -10.15 15.98 -0.51
CA THR A 55 -10.41 15.31 0.76
C THR A 55 -11.08 13.95 0.59
N VAL A 56 -12.11 13.85 -0.26
CA VAL A 56 -12.80 12.56 -0.50
C VAL A 56 -11.87 11.54 -1.15
N VAL A 57 -11.06 12.00 -2.11
CA VAL A 57 -10.08 11.14 -2.78
C VAL A 57 -9.03 10.64 -1.80
N SER A 58 -8.51 11.53 -0.95
CA SER A 58 -7.54 11.15 0.09
C SER A 58 -8.13 10.12 1.05
N VAL A 59 -9.34 10.32 1.55
CA VAL A 59 -9.98 9.36 2.48
C VAL A 59 -10.19 7.99 1.82
N ILE A 60 -10.64 7.95 0.56
CA ILE A 60 -10.79 6.68 -0.16
C ILE A 60 -9.44 5.99 -0.35
N ALA A 61 -8.41 6.75 -0.73
CA ALA A 61 -7.06 6.23 -0.90
C ALA A 61 -6.48 5.71 0.43
N GLU A 62 -6.64 6.44 1.53
CA GLU A 62 -6.21 6.03 2.86
C GLU A 62 -6.88 4.74 3.31
N ILE A 63 -8.22 4.65 3.23
CA ILE A 63 -8.96 3.43 3.60
C ILE A 63 -8.51 2.26 2.73
N THR A 64 -8.35 2.48 1.43
CA THR A 64 -7.90 1.44 0.51
C THR A 64 -6.50 0.95 0.87
N LEU A 65 -5.56 1.87 1.13
CA LEU A 65 -4.19 1.52 1.52
C LEU A 65 -4.16 0.75 2.84
N VAL A 66 -4.92 1.18 3.84
CA VAL A 66 -5.08 0.48 5.13
C VAL A 66 -5.54 -0.97 4.91
N LEU A 67 -6.58 -1.16 4.09
CA LEU A 67 -7.12 -2.49 3.80
C LEU A 67 -6.13 -3.35 3.02
N VAL A 68 -5.47 -2.80 2.00
CA VAL A 68 -4.47 -3.53 1.19
C VAL A 68 -3.29 -3.97 2.06
N LEU A 69 -2.75 -3.06 2.90
CA LEU A 69 -1.65 -3.39 3.80
C LEU A 69 -2.06 -4.44 4.84
N PHE A 70 -3.23 -4.30 5.45
CA PHE A 70 -3.72 -5.24 6.46
C PHE A 70 -3.96 -6.63 5.87
N VAL A 71 -4.65 -6.71 4.74
CA VAL A 71 -4.94 -7.97 4.05
C VAL A 71 -3.66 -8.60 3.52
N GLY A 72 -2.82 -7.85 2.81
CA GLY A 72 -1.54 -8.31 2.27
C GLY A 72 -0.63 -8.87 3.38
N ALA A 73 -0.52 -8.18 4.51
CA ALA A 73 0.23 -8.68 5.65
C ALA A 73 -0.38 -9.93 6.30
N SER A 74 -1.72 -10.08 6.28
CA SER A 74 -2.40 -11.25 6.86
C SER A 74 -2.09 -12.56 6.13
N VAL A 75 -1.69 -12.50 4.87
CA VAL A 75 -1.30 -13.68 4.06
C VAL A 75 0.02 -14.26 4.53
N ILE A 76 0.90 -13.45 5.11
CA ILE A 76 2.26 -13.83 5.49
C ILE A 76 2.21 -14.80 6.67
N ASP A 77 2.78 -15.98 6.51
CA ASP A 77 2.96 -16.93 7.62
C ASP A 77 4.23 -16.60 8.40
N VAL A 78 4.05 -15.94 9.55
CA VAL A 78 5.15 -15.55 10.45
C VAL A 78 6.01 -16.74 10.89
N ARG A 79 5.44 -17.94 11.02
CA ARG A 79 6.21 -19.14 11.42
C ARG A 79 7.11 -19.64 10.30
N SER A 80 6.61 -19.64 9.07
CA SER A 80 7.40 -19.97 7.88
C SER A 80 8.48 -18.92 7.63
N LEU A 81 8.14 -17.64 7.82
CA LEU A 81 9.08 -16.53 7.77
C LEU A 81 10.25 -16.73 8.75
N LEU A 82 9.96 -17.10 10.00
CA LEU A 82 10.99 -17.33 11.03
C LEU A 82 11.87 -18.56 10.75
N LYS A 83 11.41 -19.54 9.95
CA LYS A 83 12.20 -20.72 9.56
C LYS A 83 13.12 -20.47 8.36
N GLY A 84 12.67 -19.65 7.40
CA GLY A 84 13.37 -19.35 6.15
C GLY A 84 13.94 -17.92 6.04
N TYR A 85 14.03 -17.20 7.13
CA TYR A 85 14.20 -15.75 7.21
C TYR A 85 15.46 -15.16 6.59
N LYS A 86 16.52 -15.93 6.40
CA LYS A 86 17.83 -15.39 6.01
C LYS A 86 17.81 -14.63 4.67
N ILE A 87 17.09 -15.13 3.66
CA ILE A 87 17.04 -14.51 2.33
C ILE A 87 16.12 -13.28 2.36
N PRO A 88 14.84 -13.39 2.76
CA PRO A 88 13.96 -12.23 2.86
C PRO A 88 14.53 -11.11 3.75
N VAL A 89 15.10 -11.45 4.92
CA VAL A 89 15.73 -10.47 5.81
C VAL A 89 16.89 -9.74 5.13
N ARG A 90 17.75 -10.45 4.39
CA ARG A 90 18.83 -9.81 3.63
C ARG A 90 18.31 -8.89 2.52
N LEU A 91 17.28 -9.30 1.82
CA LEU A 91 16.67 -8.48 0.78
C LEU A 91 16.03 -7.22 1.38
N LEU A 92 15.30 -7.36 2.47
CA LEU A 92 14.58 -6.24 3.11
C LEU A 92 15.48 -5.29 3.90
N PHE A 93 16.48 -5.80 4.63
CA PHE A 93 17.32 -4.96 5.51
C PHE A 93 18.67 -4.57 4.90
N ILE A 94 19.09 -5.18 3.79
CA ILE A 94 20.31 -4.81 3.08
C ILE A 94 19.96 -4.37 1.66
N GLY A 95 19.22 -5.18 0.91
CA GLY A 95 18.89 -4.91 -0.49
C GLY A 95 18.05 -3.65 -0.65
N LEU A 96 16.91 -3.58 0.03
CA LEU A 96 16.01 -2.43 -0.06
C LEU A 96 16.65 -1.10 0.38
N PRO A 97 17.32 -0.99 1.56
CA PRO A 97 18.03 0.25 1.91
C PRO A 97 19.16 0.61 0.92
N LEU A 98 19.84 -0.38 0.37
CA LEU A 98 20.90 -0.14 -0.62
C LEU A 98 20.30 0.41 -1.94
N THR A 99 19.20 -0.16 -2.43
CA THR A 99 18.47 0.36 -3.60
C THR A 99 17.94 1.76 -3.37
N MET A 100 17.38 2.04 -2.21
CA MET A 100 16.93 3.37 -1.80
C MET A 100 18.08 4.39 -1.83
N PHE A 101 19.20 4.04 -1.22
CA PHE A 101 20.37 4.91 -1.15
C PHE A 101 21.00 5.17 -2.52
N LEU A 102 21.23 4.10 -3.31
CA LEU A 102 21.77 4.22 -4.67
C LEU A 102 20.81 4.99 -5.58
N GLY A 103 19.51 4.74 -5.47
CA GLY A 103 18.47 5.48 -6.20
C GLY A 103 18.51 6.97 -5.90
N ALA A 104 18.67 7.36 -4.63
CA ALA A 104 18.79 8.76 -4.23
C ALA A 104 20.06 9.42 -4.80
N ILE A 105 21.21 8.73 -4.80
CA ILE A 105 22.46 9.23 -5.42
C ILE A 105 22.26 9.42 -6.92
N ILE A 106 21.69 8.45 -7.60
CA ILE A 106 21.45 8.51 -9.05
C ILE A 106 20.47 9.64 -9.38
N ALA A 107 19.37 9.76 -8.66
CA ALA A 107 18.40 10.83 -8.86
C ALA A 107 19.06 12.22 -8.71
N ARG A 108 19.96 12.39 -7.75
CA ARG A 108 20.69 13.63 -7.55
C ARG A 108 21.63 13.98 -8.72
N GLN A 109 22.19 12.99 -9.40
CA GLN A 109 23.02 13.19 -10.60
C GLN A 109 22.19 13.68 -11.79
N PHE A 110 20.99 13.11 -11.96
CA PHE A 110 20.11 13.47 -13.08
C PHE A 110 19.37 14.81 -12.86
N PHE A 111 19.08 15.17 -11.60
CA PHE A 111 18.31 16.37 -11.24
C PHE A 111 19.04 17.26 -10.23
N PRO A 112 20.22 17.84 -10.57
CA PRO A 112 21.08 18.56 -9.62
C PRO A 112 20.44 19.82 -9.02
N GLY A 113 19.41 20.38 -9.67
CA GLY A 113 18.71 21.59 -9.19
C GLY A 113 17.52 21.34 -8.26
N MET A 114 17.14 20.08 -8.04
CA MET A 114 15.96 19.75 -7.22
C MET A 114 16.34 19.56 -5.74
N ASN A 115 15.34 19.76 -4.86
CA ASN A 115 15.51 19.57 -3.44
C ASN A 115 15.97 18.13 -3.12
N PRO A 116 17.10 17.92 -2.41
CA PRO A 116 17.64 16.60 -2.13
C PRO A 116 16.68 15.66 -1.40
N TRP A 117 15.84 16.19 -0.51
CA TRP A 117 14.84 15.40 0.21
C TRP A 117 13.71 14.91 -0.70
N LEU A 118 13.33 15.72 -1.69
CA LEU A 118 12.35 15.32 -2.70
C LEU A 118 12.89 14.18 -3.57
N LEU A 119 14.14 14.28 -4.00
CA LEU A 119 14.80 13.23 -4.78
C LEU A 119 14.98 11.94 -3.97
N THR A 120 15.31 12.07 -2.68
CA THR A 120 15.41 10.93 -1.76
C THR A 120 14.06 10.26 -1.58
N MET A 121 13.00 11.03 -1.36
CA MET A 121 11.62 10.51 -1.26
C MET A 121 11.20 9.79 -2.55
N MET A 122 11.48 10.37 -3.71
CA MET A 122 11.19 9.76 -5.00
C MET A 122 11.92 8.42 -5.18
N ALA A 123 13.19 8.36 -4.81
CA ALA A 123 13.96 7.12 -4.84
C ALA A 123 13.39 6.05 -3.89
N PHE A 124 12.93 6.45 -2.70
CA PHE A 124 12.30 5.55 -1.74
C PHE A 124 10.95 5.00 -2.22
N ILE A 125 10.14 5.84 -2.89
CA ILE A 125 8.87 5.43 -3.49
C ILE A 125 9.08 4.42 -4.64
N LEU A 126 10.15 4.58 -5.42
CA LEU A 126 10.46 3.73 -6.56
C LEU A 126 11.23 2.45 -6.20
N SER A 127 11.68 2.29 -4.97
CA SER A 127 12.53 1.17 -4.55
C SER A 127 11.77 -0.12 -4.21
N PRO A 128 10.57 -0.09 -3.61
CA PRO A 128 9.80 -1.31 -3.34
C PRO A 128 9.39 -2.01 -4.64
N THR A 129 9.30 -3.33 -4.57
CA THR A 129 8.83 -4.17 -5.68
C THR A 129 7.35 -4.50 -5.48
N ASP A 130 6.58 -4.45 -6.54
CA ASP A 130 5.15 -4.80 -6.50
C ASP A 130 4.98 -6.33 -6.54
N ALA A 131 4.23 -6.86 -5.58
CA ALA A 131 3.87 -8.27 -5.52
C ALA A 131 3.11 -8.73 -6.78
N ALA A 132 2.31 -7.86 -7.39
CA ALA A 132 1.56 -8.19 -8.62
C ALA A 132 2.49 -8.42 -9.82
N LEU A 133 3.60 -7.71 -9.92
CA LEU A 133 4.62 -7.94 -10.95
C LEU A 133 5.38 -9.26 -10.72
N GLY A 134 5.54 -9.66 -9.46
CA GLY A 134 6.17 -10.91 -9.05
C GLY A 134 5.26 -12.13 -9.13
N GLN A 135 3.96 -11.96 -9.30
CA GLN A 135 2.95 -13.02 -9.19
C GLN A 135 3.22 -14.18 -10.16
N ALA A 136 3.56 -13.88 -11.41
CA ALA A 136 3.89 -14.90 -12.40
C ALA A 136 5.08 -15.81 -11.97
N VAL A 137 6.03 -15.26 -11.23
CA VAL A 137 7.20 -16.01 -10.69
C VAL A 137 6.79 -16.79 -9.43
N VAL A 138 5.98 -16.18 -8.57
CA VAL A 138 5.52 -16.77 -7.30
C VAL A 138 4.56 -17.95 -7.54
N GLU A 139 3.76 -17.91 -8.60
CA GLU A 139 2.82 -18.97 -8.96
C GLU A 139 3.44 -20.06 -9.84
N SER A 140 4.58 -19.81 -10.48
CA SER A 140 5.24 -20.77 -11.38
C SER A 140 5.77 -21.99 -10.62
N GLU A 141 5.38 -23.19 -11.03
CA GLU A 141 5.90 -24.45 -10.49
C GLU A 141 7.36 -24.72 -10.88
N ASP A 142 7.85 -24.09 -11.96
CA ASP A 142 9.22 -24.19 -12.42
C ASP A 142 10.22 -23.47 -11.50
N VAL A 143 9.73 -22.55 -10.66
CA VAL A 143 10.57 -21.81 -9.71
C VAL A 143 10.65 -22.60 -8.39
N PRO A 144 11.85 -22.82 -7.82
CA PRO A 144 12.01 -23.51 -6.55
C PRO A 144 11.18 -22.84 -5.45
N ARG A 145 10.45 -23.62 -4.66
CA ARG A 145 9.54 -23.14 -3.60
C ARG A 145 10.21 -22.13 -2.67
N LYS A 146 11.48 -22.36 -2.28
CA LYS A 146 12.23 -21.45 -1.42
C LYS A 146 12.39 -20.05 -2.03
N THR A 147 12.57 -19.97 -3.34
CA THR A 147 12.70 -18.70 -4.07
C THR A 147 11.34 -18.00 -4.12
N ARG A 148 10.27 -18.74 -4.45
CA ARG A 148 8.89 -18.23 -4.47
C ARG A 148 8.50 -17.63 -3.11
N ASP A 149 8.68 -18.41 -2.04
CA ASP A 149 8.39 -17.99 -0.67
C ASP A 149 9.22 -16.74 -0.27
N SER A 150 10.48 -16.67 -0.72
CA SER A 150 11.35 -15.52 -0.43
C SER A 150 10.90 -14.24 -1.15
N ILE A 151 10.50 -14.36 -2.42
CA ILE A 151 9.98 -13.23 -3.20
C ILE A 151 8.62 -12.77 -2.63
N ALA A 152 7.71 -13.71 -2.34
CA ALA A 152 6.42 -13.38 -1.76
C ALA A 152 6.54 -12.64 -0.43
N VAL A 153 7.48 -13.05 0.43
CA VAL A 153 7.74 -12.37 1.70
C VAL A 153 8.40 -11.01 1.50
N GLU A 154 9.36 -10.92 0.59
CA GLU A 154 10.04 -9.66 0.27
C GLU A 154 9.02 -8.64 -0.27
N SER A 155 8.27 -8.99 -1.31
CA SER A 155 7.29 -8.08 -1.92
C SER A 155 6.12 -7.74 -0.97
N GLY A 156 5.76 -8.64 -0.06
CA GLY A 156 4.71 -8.36 0.93
C GLY A 156 5.15 -7.48 2.11
N LEU A 157 6.47 -7.41 2.39
CA LEU A 157 7.01 -6.65 3.51
C LEU A 157 7.69 -5.34 3.10
N ASN A 158 8.17 -5.24 1.86
CA ASN A 158 8.95 -4.09 1.40
C ASN A 158 8.16 -2.77 1.46
N ASP A 159 6.86 -2.78 1.12
CA ASP A 159 5.99 -1.62 1.22
C ASP A 159 5.87 -1.12 2.67
N GLY A 160 5.69 -2.05 3.61
CA GLY A 160 5.63 -1.73 5.04
C GLY A 160 6.94 -1.17 5.58
N ILE A 161 8.10 -1.62 5.07
CA ILE A 161 9.42 -1.14 5.47
C ILE A 161 9.79 0.17 4.76
N ALA A 162 9.35 0.36 3.51
CA ALA A 162 9.62 1.58 2.75
C ALA A 162 8.81 2.79 3.26
N LEU A 163 7.62 2.56 3.79
CA LEU A 163 6.71 3.62 4.20
C LEU A 163 7.29 4.56 5.28
N PRO A 164 7.92 4.09 6.38
CA PRO A 164 8.50 4.98 7.39
C PRO A 164 9.54 5.98 6.84
N PRO A 165 10.54 5.58 6.06
CA PRO A 165 11.50 6.53 5.49
C PRO A 165 10.88 7.48 4.47
N ILE A 166 9.83 7.08 3.72
CA ILE A 166 9.07 7.99 2.85
C ILE A 166 8.38 9.07 3.68
N LEU A 167 7.69 8.68 4.76
CA LEU A 167 7.03 9.60 5.67
C LEU A 167 8.02 10.54 6.38
N ALA A 168 9.21 10.05 6.71
CA ALA A 168 10.28 10.88 7.24
C ALA A 168 10.69 11.96 6.24
N CYS A 169 10.89 11.62 4.96
CA CYS A 169 11.19 12.61 3.91
C CYS A 169 10.05 13.63 3.75
N MET A 170 8.78 13.18 3.77
CA MET A 170 7.61 14.08 3.72
C MET A 170 7.61 15.06 4.90
N SER A 171 7.90 14.57 6.11
CA SER A 171 7.94 15.41 7.31
C SER A 171 9.04 16.48 7.21
N VAL A 172 10.20 16.14 6.65
CA VAL A 172 11.27 17.13 6.41
C VAL A 172 10.86 18.16 5.37
N LEU A 173 10.25 17.73 4.29
CA LEU A 173 9.79 18.63 3.23
C LEU A 173 8.70 19.59 3.72
N SER A 174 7.77 19.13 4.55
CA SER A 174 6.75 19.99 5.16
C SER A 174 7.31 20.91 6.25
N ALA A 175 8.31 20.46 7.01
CA ALA A 175 8.94 21.24 8.06
C ALA A 175 9.94 22.28 7.55
N SER A 176 10.57 22.07 6.39
CA SER A 176 11.47 23.05 5.77
C SER A 176 10.76 24.35 5.38
N ALA A 177 9.43 24.39 5.46
CA ALA A 177 8.64 25.61 5.33
C ALA A 177 8.62 26.51 6.60
N GLY A 178 9.26 26.12 7.72
CA GLY A 178 9.28 27.01 8.89
C GLY A 178 9.84 26.52 10.23
N ALA A 179 10.37 25.30 10.36
CA ALA A 179 10.86 24.82 11.65
C ALA A 179 12.28 24.22 11.60
N HIS A 180 13.20 24.77 12.39
CA HIS A 180 14.44 24.10 12.77
C HIS A 180 14.09 22.90 13.66
N LEU A 181 14.04 21.69 13.09
CA LEU A 181 13.75 20.49 13.85
C LEU A 181 14.94 20.10 14.71
N ALA A 182 14.78 20.21 16.03
CA ALA A 182 15.79 19.78 17.00
C ALA A 182 16.09 18.27 16.84
N THR A 183 17.32 17.86 17.18
CA THR A 183 17.76 16.45 17.09
C THR A 183 16.82 15.47 17.82
N GLY A 184 16.18 15.93 18.92
CA GLY A 184 15.21 15.15 19.68
C GLY A 184 13.90 14.86 18.93
N TYR A 185 13.51 15.68 17.97
CA TYR A 185 12.31 15.46 17.15
C TYR A 185 12.44 14.17 16.33
N TRP A 186 13.59 13.95 15.68
CA TRP A 186 13.82 12.76 14.86
C TRP A 186 13.85 11.47 15.67
N ALA A 187 14.42 11.51 16.89
CA ALA A 187 14.42 10.36 17.79
C ALA A 187 12.99 10.02 18.24
N LYS A 188 12.19 11.04 18.59
CA LYS A 188 10.79 10.86 18.94
C LYS A 188 9.98 10.35 17.76
N PHE A 189 10.12 10.94 16.58
CA PHE A 189 9.45 10.50 15.34
C PHE A 189 9.76 9.05 15.01
N ALA A 190 11.05 8.66 15.04
CA ALA A 190 11.46 7.29 14.79
C ALA A 190 10.88 6.31 15.83
N LEU A 191 10.86 6.69 17.11
CA LEU A 191 10.29 5.87 18.18
C LEU A 191 8.79 5.65 17.97
N GLU A 192 8.04 6.70 17.70
CA GLU A 192 6.59 6.66 17.51
C GLU A 192 6.21 5.85 16.25
N HIS A 193 6.89 6.06 15.14
CA HIS A 193 6.55 5.39 13.89
C HIS A 193 7.12 3.98 13.76
N ILE A 194 8.36 3.74 14.21
CA ILE A 194 9.04 2.45 14.05
C ILE A 194 8.71 1.47 15.18
N VAL A 195 8.43 1.97 16.41
CA VAL A 195 8.21 1.10 17.56
C VAL A 195 6.76 1.09 18.02
N LEU A 196 6.14 2.28 18.21
CA LEU A 196 4.79 2.38 18.74
C LEU A 196 3.76 1.79 17.77
N ALA A 197 3.86 2.14 16.47
CA ALA A 197 2.91 1.68 15.47
C ALA A 197 2.89 0.14 15.32
N PRO A 198 4.02 -0.57 15.20
CA PRO A 198 4.04 -2.03 15.21
C PRO A 198 3.49 -2.66 16.49
N VAL A 199 3.81 -2.09 17.65
CA VAL A 199 3.35 -2.63 18.94
C VAL A 199 1.84 -2.48 19.09
N VAL A 200 1.31 -1.27 18.81
CA VAL A 200 -0.13 -1.00 18.86
C VAL A 200 -0.85 -1.83 17.81
N GLY A 201 -0.40 -1.78 16.56
CA GLY A 201 -1.00 -2.53 15.46
C GLY A 201 -1.01 -4.02 15.68
N GLY A 202 0.14 -4.57 16.06
CA GLY A 202 0.28 -5.98 16.36
C GLY A 202 -0.56 -6.42 17.57
N GLY A 203 -0.59 -5.63 18.64
CA GLY A 203 -1.37 -5.90 19.85
C GLY A 203 -2.88 -5.89 19.55
N VAL A 204 -3.38 -4.85 18.91
CA VAL A 204 -4.81 -4.72 18.54
C VAL A 204 -5.21 -5.78 17.51
N GLY A 205 -4.38 -6.03 16.49
CA GLY A 205 -4.65 -7.05 15.48
C GLY A 205 -4.68 -8.46 16.06
N TRP A 206 -3.73 -8.80 16.93
CA TRP A 206 -3.73 -10.09 17.62
C TRP A 206 -4.93 -10.27 18.55
N LEU A 207 -5.23 -9.26 19.38
CA LEU A 207 -6.37 -9.29 20.31
C LEU A 207 -7.69 -9.39 19.54
N GLY A 208 -7.85 -8.57 18.48
CA GLY A 208 -9.02 -8.60 17.61
C GLY A 208 -9.20 -9.96 16.95
N GLY A 209 -8.13 -10.56 16.41
CA GLY A 209 -8.15 -11.89 15.84
C GLY A 209 -8.61 -12.96 16.84
N VAL A 210 -8.09 -12.91 18.07
CA VAL A 210 -8.49 -13.85 19.15
C VAL A 210 -9.97 -13.65 19.53
N LEU A 211 -10.46 -12.42 19.59
CA LEU A 211 -11.86 -12.13 19.92
C LEU A 211 -12.80 -12.63 18.81
N VAL A 212 -12.47 -12.38 17.54
CA VAL A 212 -13.25 -12.86 16.38
C VAL A 212 -13.29 -14.40 16.34
N ASP A 213 -12.14 -15.07 16.56
CA ASP A 213 -12.06 -16.53 16.59
C ASP A 213 -12.93 -17.12 17.73
N ARG A 214 -12.87 -16.54 18.93
CA ARG A 214 -13.69 -16.99 20.06
C ARG A 214 -15.18 -16.79 19.81
N ALA A 215 -15.58 -15.63 19.26
CA ALA A 215 -16.97 -15.33 18.94
C ALA A 215 -17.49 -16.28 17.83
N SER A 216 -16.65 -16.57 16.83
CA SER A 216 -16.97 -17.52 15.76
C SER A 216 -17.18 -18.95 16.31
N LYS A 217 -16.23 -19.45 17.12
CA LYS A 217 -16.32 -20.78 17.71
C LYS A 217 -17.50 -20.97 18.67
N ARG A 218 -17.99 -19.88 19.27
CA ARG A 218 -19.18 -19.87 20.10
C ARG A 218 -20.49 -19.76 19.30
N GLY A 219 -20.40 -19.67 17.98
CA GLY A 219 -21.58 -19.51 17.12
C GLY A 219 -22.24 -18.12 17.18
N TRP A 220 -21.53 -17.11 17.72
CA TRP A 220 -22.06 -15.74 17.84
C TRP A 220 -21.96 -14.95 16.52
N MET A 221 -21.12 -15.42 15.60
CA MET A 221 -20.87 -14.75 14.33
C MET A 221 -21.18 -15.65 13.14
N ASN A 222 -21.86 -15.11 12.15
CA ASN A 222 -21.99 -15.77 10.86
C ASN A 222 -20.80 -15.39 9.93
N PRO A 223 -20.56 -16.13 8.83
CA PRO A 223 -19.41 -15.90 7.95
C PRO A 223 -19.37 -14.49 7.34
N THR A 224 -20.53 -13.90 7.05
CA THR A 224 -20.62 -12.54 6.50
C THR A 224 -20.10 -11.50 7.50
N PHE A 225 -20.53 -11.60 8.76
CA PHE A 225 -20.09 -10.67 9.79
C PHE A 225 -18.61 -10.90 10.19
N GLN A 226 -18.07 -12.12 10.02
CA GLN A 226 -16.62 -12.34 10.22
C GLN A 226 -15.79 -11.49 9.23
N ARG A 227 -16.21 -11.44 7.96
CA ARG A 227 -15.52 -10.61 6.93
C ARG A 227 -15.63 -9.12 7.26
N LEU A 228 -16.85 -8.65 7.55
CA LEU A 228 -17.08 -7.24 7.92
C LEU A 228 -16.31 -6.82 9.16
N THR A 229 -16.25 -7.67 10.17
CA THR A 229 -15.48 -7.41 11.40
C THR A 229 -13.97 -7.34 11.13
N SER A 230 -13.47 -8.11 10.17
CA SER A 230 -12.05 -8.04 9.78
C SER A 230 -11.70 -6.70 9.12
N ILE A 231 -12.61 -6.16 8.29
CA ILE A 231 -12.47 -4.81 7.71
C ILE A 231 -12.50 -3.76 8.83
N ALA A 232 -13.49 -3.86 9.71
CA ALA A 232 -13.62 -2.96 10.86
C ALA A 232 -12.38 -3.00 11.74
N LEU A 233 -11.76 -4.17 11.92
CA LEU A 233 -10.53 -4.34 12.67
C LEU A 233 -9.34 -3.62 12.00
N ALA A 234 -9.21 -3.68 10.67
CA ALA A 234 -8.17 -2.96 9.95
C ALA A 234 -8.27 -1.44 10.19
N ILE A 235 -9.49 -0.90 10.06
CA ILE A 235 -9.76 0.52 10.30
C ILE A 235 -9.53 0.87 11.78
N LEU A 236 -9.94 0.01 12.70
CA LEU A 236 -9.74 0.20 14.14
C LEU A 236 -8.26 0.26 14.51
N VAL A 237 -7.45 -0.64 13.96
CA VAL A 237 -5.99 -0.67 14.16
C VAL A 237 -5.37 0.64 13.68
N TYR A 238 -5.74 1.10 12.48
CA TYR A 238 -5.32 2.37 11.91
C TYR A 238 -5.69 3.54 12.85
N ALA A 239 -6.96 3.66 13.20
CA ALA A 239 -7.47 4.78 13.99
C ALA A 239 -6.87 4.84 15.41
N ILE A 240 -6.67 3.69 16.06
CA ILE A 240 -6.03 3.65 17.40
C ILE A 240 -4.58 4.09 17.31
N ALA A 241 -3.84 3.64 16.30
CA ALA A 241 -2.44 4.03 16.14
C ALA A 241 -2.29 5.53 15.89
N GLU A 242 -3.10 6.11 14.99
CA GLU A 242 -3.14 7.55 14.72
C GLU A 242 -3.50 8.36 16.00
N ALA A 243 -4.51 7.90 16.74
CA ALA A 243 -4.91 8.54 18.00
C ALA A 243 -3.82 8.54 19.07
N LEU A 244 -2.93 7.56 19.05
CA LEU A 244 -1.78 7.45 19.96
C LEU A 244 -0.51 8.15 19.44
N GLY A 245 -0.57 8.80 18.27
CA GLY A 245 0.56 9.49 17.62
C GLY A 245 1.52 8.57 16.88
N GLY A 246 1.11 7.32 16.63
CA GLY A 246 1.84 6.38 15.77
C GLY A 246 1.42 6.51 14.31
N ASN A 247 2.02 5.71 13.43
CA ASN A 247 1.61 5.64 12.03
C ASN A 247 0.58 4.54 11.81
N GLY A 248 -0.64 4.90 11.39
CA GLY A 248 -1.75 3.98 11.20
C GLY A 248 -1.52 2.96 10.08
N PHE A 249 -0.77 3.29 9.03
CA PHE A 249 -0.46 2.37 7.93
C PHE A 249 0.49 1.26 8.38
N ILE A 250 1.53 1.64 9.13
CA ILE A 250 2.45 0.66 9.74
C ILE A 250 1.69 -0.22 10.73
N ALA A 251 0.83 0.38 11.55
CA ALA A 251 0.01 -0.37 12.48
C ALA A 251 -0.94 -1.35 11.77
N ALA A 252 -1.60 -0.93 10.67
CA ALA A 252 -2.44 -1.80 9.86
C ALA A 252 -1.68 -3.01 9.31
N PHE A 253 -0.45 -2.80 8.80
CA PHE A 253 0.41 -3.89 8.34
C PHE A 253 0.73 -4.89 9.47
N PHE A 254 1.22 -4.42 10.62
CA PHE A 254 1.54 -5.31 11.75
C PHE A 254 0.29 -5.93 12.38
N GLY A 255 -0.85 -5.24 12.33
CA GLY A 255 -2.15 -5.77 12.73
C GLY A 255 -2.57 -6.95 11.88
N GLY A 256 -2.49 -6.82 10.58
CA GLY A 256 -2.74 -7.91 9.62
C GLY A 256 -1.77 -9.08 9.82
N LEU A 257 -0.47 -8.80 9.96
CA LEU A 257 0.57 -9.80 10.15
C LEU A 257 0.31 -10.68 11.39
N LEU A 258 -0.10 -10.09 12.51
CA LEU A 258 -0.33 -10.83 13.76
C LEU A 258 -1.74 -11.38 13.91
N LEU A 259 -2.72 -10.88 13.16
CA LEU A 259 -4.09 -11.40 13.12
C LEU A 259 -4.11 -12.91 12.87
N GLY A 260 -3.42 -13.37 11.83
CA GLY A 260 -3.48 -14.75 11.35
C GLY A 260 -2.61 -15.75 12.10
N THR A 261 -1.79 -15.32 13.07
CA THR A 261 -0.81 -16.20 13.71
C THR A 261 -1.41 -17.35 14.52
N LYS A 262 -2.55 -17.12 15.17
CA LYS A 262 -3.26 -18.11 15.97
C LYS A 262 -4.68 -18.42 15.49
N THR A 263 -5.15 -17.74 14.48
CA THR A 263 -6.55 -17.78 14.03
C THR A 263 -6.63 -18.03 12.52
N PRO A 264 -6.28 -19.24 12.02
CA PRO A 264 -6.20 -19.54 10.59
C PRO A 264 -7.54 -19.36 9.85
N GLU A 265 -8.66 -19.58 10.52
CA GLU A 265 -9.99 -19.40 9.92
C GLU A 265 -10.31 -17.90 9.69
N VAL A 266 -9.98 -17.05 10.66
CA VAL A 266 -10.13 -15.59 10.50
C VAL A 266 -9.24 -15.10 9.37
N ARG A 267 -8.00 -15.58 9.30
CA ARG A 267 -7.07 -15.26 8.21
C ARG A 267 -7.64 -15.61 6.84
N LYS A 268 -8.22 -16.80 6.65
CA LYS A 268 -8.85 -17.19 5.39
C LYS A 268 -9.99 -16.25 4.98
N GLN A 269 -10.79 -15.78 5.94
CA GLN A 269 -11.90 -14.86 5.67
C GLN A 269 -11.36 -13.47 5.23
N VAL A 270 -10.28 -13.01 5.87
CA VAL A 270 -9.59 -11.75 5.49
C VAL A 270 -9.00 -11.86 4.09
N GLN A 271 -8.36 -12.98 3.77
CA GLN A 271 -7.80 -13.24 2.44
C GLN A 271 -8.88 -13.26 1.37
N ALA A 272 -9.98 -13.98 1.59
CA ALA A 272 -11.09 -14.04 0.64
C ALA A 272 -11.69 -12.66 0.35
N PHE A 273 -11.69 -11.75 1.34
CA PHE A 273 -12.07 -10.36 1.13
C PHE A 273 -11.03 -9.60 0.29
N GLY A 274 -9.74 -9.79 0.59
CA GLY A 274 -8.65 -9.11 -0.12
C GLY A 274 -8.59 -9.49 -1.60
N ASP A 275 -8.80 -10.76 -1.91
CA ASP A 275 -8.73 -11.29 -3.27
C ASP A 275 -9.84 -10.73 -4.17
N THR A 276 -10.97 -10.29 -3.60
CA THR A 276 -12.11 -9.77 -4.37
C THR A 276 -12.32 -8.28 -4.16
N GLU A 277 -12.73 -7.89 -2.97
CA GLU A 277 -13.13 -6.51 -2.66
C GLU A 277 -11.90 -5.59 -2.50
N GLY A 278 -10.81 -6.11 -1.92
CA GLY A 278 -9.55 -5.37 -1.78
C GLY A 278 -8.94 -5.04 -3.14
N GLN A 279 -8.90 -6.02 -4.04
CA GLN A 279 -8.45 -5.80 -5.42
C GLN A 279 -9.35 -4.80 -6.16
N GLN A 280 -10.68 -4.85 -5.93
CA GLN A 280 -11.59 -3.89 -6.52
C GLN A 280 -11.31 -2.46 -6.08
N LEU A 281 -11.12 -2.24 -4.78
CA LEU A 281 -10.80 -0.92 -4.23
C LEU A 281 -9.47 -0.40 -4.79
N MET A 282 -8.46 -1.25 -4.87
CA MET A 282 -7.16 -0.92 -5.44
C MET A 282 -7.28 -0.47 -6.91
N LEU A 283 -8.02 -1.21 -7.74
CA LEU A 283 -8.24 -0.83 -9.15
C LEU A 283 -8.99 0.51 -9.27
N PHE A 284 -9.91 0.79 -8.34
CA PHE A 284 -10.62 2.06 -8.31
C PHE A 284 -9.69 3.23 -7.97
N VAL A 285 -8.74 3.02 -7.03
CA VAL A 285 -7.70 4.00 -6.71
C VAL A 285 -6.79 4.24 -7.91
N PHE A 286 -6.39 3.21 -8.66
CA PHE A 286 -5.61 3.37 -9.89
C PHE A 286 -6.36 4.15 -10.99
N LEU A 287 -7.67 3.96 -11.12
CA LEU A 287 -8.49 4.77 -12.02
C LEU A 287 -8.47 6.25 -11.61
N ILE A 288 -8.71 6.52 -10.33
CA ILE A 288 -8.67 7.87 -9.77
C ILE A 288 -7.28 8.49 -9.95
N PHE A 289 -6.23 7.73 -9.67
CA PHE A 289 -4.85 8.15 -9.88
C PHE A 289 -4.60 8.58 -11.34
N GLY A 290 -5.04 7.78 -12.32
CA GLY A 290 -4.96 8.15 -13.73
C GLY A 290 -5.74 9.43 -14.08
N LEU A 291 -6.90 9.64 -13.45
CA LEU A 291 -7.71 10.85 -13.65
C LEU A 291 -7.08 12.10 -13.03
N VAL A 292 -6.45 11.97 -11.85
CA VAL A 292 -5.99 13.11 -11.02
C VAL A 292 -4.53 13.47 -11.27
N MET A 293 -3.63 12.49 -11.42
CA MET A 293 -2.19 12.76 -11.58
C MET A 293 -1.90 13.64 -12.79
N VAL A 294 -2.69 13.49 -13.81
CA VAL A 294 -2.59 14.28 -15.01
C VAL A 294 -2.99 15.74 -14.77
N CYS A 295 -3.97 15.98 -13.88
CA CYS A 295 -4.32 17.33 -13.45
C CYS A 295 -3.16 18.02 -12.71
N LEU A 296 -2.47 17.28 -11.82
CA LEU A 296 -1.33 17.80 -11.06
C LEU A 296 -0.12 18.12 -11.94
N LEU A 297 0.13 17.34 -12.99
CA LEU A 297 1.19 17.62 -13.96
C LEU A 297 0.89 18.88 -14.81
N TYR A 298 -0.38 19.19 -15.03
CA TYR A 298 -0.81 20.35 -15.83
C TYR A 298 -0.88 21.65 -15.01
N THR A 299 -1.08 21.56 -13.69
CA THR A 299 -1.11 22.71 -12.76
C THR A 299 0.28 23.10 -12.23
N SER A 300 1.32 22.37 -12.58
CA SER A 300 2.69 22.82 -12.34
C SER A 300 2.93 24.10 -13.15
N PRO A 301 3.27 25.24 -12.51
CA PRO A 301 3.49 26.49 -13.23
C PRO A 301 4.56 26.25 -14.29
N SER A 302 4.22 26.59 -15.53
CA SER A 302 5.19 26.56 -16.64
C SER A 302 6.39 27.42 -16.26
N PRO A 303 7.63 27.03 -16.62
CA PRO A 303 8.79 27.92 -16.45
C PRO A 303 8.60 29.29 -17.10
N ARG A 304 7.58 29.47 -17.94
CA ARG A 304 7.20 30.76 -18.56
C ARG A 304 6.34 31.65 -17.65
N ASP A 305 5.72 31.07 -16.60
CA ASP A 305 4.87 31.83 -15.66
C ASP A 305 5.66 32.33 -14.44
N LEU A 306 6.99 32.06 -14.40
CA LEU A 306 7.91 32.45 -13.33
C LEU A 306 8.86 33.62 -13.75
N ASN A 307 8.58 34.29 -14.87
CA ASN A 307 9.32 35.51 -15.31
C ASN A 307 8.45 36.76 -15.20
#